data_6e73ee0610fdd60713121fb1696ef4f6
#
_entry.id   6e73ee0610fdd60713121fb1696ef4f6
#
_cell.length_a   1.000
_cell.length_b   1.000
_cell.length_c   1.000
_cell.angle_alpha   90.00
_cell.angle_beta   90.00
_cell.angle_gamma   90.00
#
_symmetry.space_group_name_H-M   'P 1'
#
loop_
_entity.id
_entity.type
_entity.pdbx_description
1 polymer ?
#
loop_
_entity_poly.entity_id
_entity_poly.type
_entity_poly.pdbx_seq_one_letter_code
_entity_poly.pdbx_strand_id
1 'polypeptide(L)'
;KDHYSWVDQPNILEVLKDSSKLLPDVRKYIEENNKVTVNYFSDVKNLQKKIFDEVKSKIKLDDTSLKFKDKKYFYWSKTEAQGNYGKRIRQIIDGSKPEEIYFDGDLEKKKHGSEYFGLGTLSVSPSDKFLAYSLDLKGSEYYTIYVRNLEKNINEIEKIENTSGSATWSLDNKSFF
;
A
#
# COMPACT_ATOMS: atom_id res chain seq x y z
N LYS A 1 28.70 -29.65 5.05
CA LYS A 1 28.86 -28.27 5.57
C LYS A 1 28.25 -27.31 4.54
N ASP A 2 27.29 -26.49 4.93
CA ASP A 2 26.68 -25.53 4.03
C ASP A 2 27.69 -24.41 3.75
N HIS A 3 28.08 -24.25 2.48
CA HIS A 3 29.03 -23.23 2.04
C HIS A 3 28.40 -21.84 1.92
N TYR A 4 27.06 -21.74 1.99
CA TYR A 4 26.30 -20.50 1.86
C TYR A 4 25.74 -19.98 3.18
N SER A 5 26.05 -20.67 4.31
CA SER A 5 25.57 -20.26 5.65
C SER A 5 25.95 -18.84 6.05
N TRP A 6 26.97 -18.26 5.41
CA TRP A 6 27.39 -16.87 5.63
C TRP A 6 26.37 -15.84 5.08
N VAL A 7 25.47 -16.25 4.17
CA VAL A 7 24.39 -15.40 3.64
C VAL A 7 23.23 -15.30 4.63
N ASP A 8 23.19 -16.20 5.61
CA ASP A 8 22.18 -16.17 6.65
C ASP A 8 22.21 -14.82 7.40
N GLN A 9 21.04 -14.24 7.58
CA GLN A 9 20.85 -12.93 8.19
C GLN A 9 20.12 -13.12 9.53
N PRO A 10 20.83 -13.39 10.63
CA PRO A 10 20.21 -13.73 11.91
C PRO A 10 19.24 -12.65 12.44
N ASN A 11 19.49 -11.39 12.09
CA ASN A 11 18.65 -10.25 12.46
C ASN A 11 17.68 -9.81 11.33
N ILE A 12 17.21 -10.75 10.52
CA ILE A 12 16.37 -10.44 9.35
C ILE A 12 15.17 -9.54 9.68
N LEU A 13 14.52 -9.77 10.82
CA LEU A 13 13.37 -8.96 11.25
C LEU A 13 13.74 -7.49 11.52
N GLU A 14 14.97 -7.22 11.91
CA GLU A 14 15.48 -5.85 12.07
C GLU A 14 15.84 -5.25 10.72
N VAL A 15 16.45 -6.05 9.84
CA VAL A 15 16.82 -5.62 8.48
C VAL A 15 15.60 -5.25 7.65
N LEU A 16 14.50 -6.00 7.77
CA LEU A 16 13.23 -5.68 7.11
C LEU A 16 12.68 -4.30 7.52
N LYS A 17 12.92 -3.90 8.77
CA LYS A 17 12.52 -2.57 9.28
C LYS A 17 13.54 -1.48 8.97
N ASP A 18 14.80 -1.86 8.86
CA ASP A 18 15.93 -0.96 8.64
C ASP A 18 17.04 -1.66 7.85
N SER A 19 17.06 -1.41 6.55
CA SER A 19 18.02 -2.03 5.62
C SER A 19 19.48 -1.68 5.91
N SER A 20 19.75 -0.64 6.71
CA SER A 20 21.13 -0.30 7.13
C SER A 20 21.77 -1.37 8.01
N LYS A 21 20.95 -2.20 8.65
CA LYS A 21 21.37 -3.31 9.52
C LYS A 21 21.75 -4.60 8.78
N LEU A 22 21.67 -4.60 7.44
CA LEU A 22 22.14 -5.72 6.64
C LEU A 22 23.64 -5.93 6.85
N LEU A 23 24.07 -7.19 7.08
CA LEU A 23 25.48 -7.51 7.26
C LEU A 23 26.32 -7.03 6.05
N PRO A 24 27.50 -6.43 6.28
CA PRO A 24 28.30 -5.84 5.20
C PRO A 24 28.66 -6.80 4.08
N ASP A 25 29.02 -8.05 4.39
CA ASP A 25 29.39 -9.05 3.38
C ASP A 25 28.18 -9.49 2.56
N VAL A 26 27.01 -9.62 3.20
CA VAL A 26 25.74 -9.91 2.49
C VAL A 26 25.35 -8.74 1.58
N ARG A 27 25.47 -7.51 2.06
CA ARG A 27 25.24 -6.31 1.26
C ARG A 27 26.16 -6.28 0.04
N LYS A 28 27.45 -6.47 0.22
CA LYS A 28 28.43 -6.49 -0.87
C LYS A 28 28.08 -7.55 -1.92
N TYR A 29 27.73 -8.75 -1.46
CA TYR A 29 27.31 -9.84 -2.35
C TYR A 29 26.07 -9.47 -3.19
N ILE A 30 25.06 -8.87 -2.57
CA ILE A 30 23.84 -8.43 -3.26
C ILE A 30 24.19 -7.35 -4.30
N GLU A 31 24.99 -6.37 -3.93
CA GLU A 31 25.37 -5.28 -4.84
C GLU A 31 26.21 -5.78 -6.03
N GLU A 32 27.11 -6.75 -5.81
CA GLU A 32 27.89 -7.37 -6.88
C GLU A 32 27.00 -8.17 -7.84
N ASN A 33 26.05 -8.96 -7.32
CA ASN A 33 25.09 -9.67 -8.15
C ASN A 33 24.16 -8.73 -8.93
N ASN A 34 23.74 -7.63 -8.32
CA ASN A 34 22.96 -6.60 -9.03
C ASN A 34 23.75 -6.01 -10.22
N LYS A 35 25.07 -5.77 -10.06
CA LYS A 35 25.92 -5.32 -11.18
C LYS A 35 25.99 -6.36 -12.31
N VAL A 36 26.13 -7.65 -11.96
CA VAL A 36 26.10 -8.75 -12.94
C VAL A 36 24.78 -8.74 -13.71
N THR A 37 23.65 -8.64 -13.00
CA THR A 37 22.31 -8.57 -13.59
C THR A 37 22.16 -7.39 -14.54
N VAL A 38 22.56 -6.20 -14.11
CA VAL A 38 22.51 -4.98 -14.94
C VAL A 38 23.35 -5.14 -16.22
N ASN A 39 24.55 -5.71 -16.11
CA ASN A 39 25.41 -5.95 -17.25
C ASN A 39 24.82 -7.00 -18.20
N TYR A 40 24.29 -8.10 -17.67
CA TYR A 40 23.66 -9.15 -18.47
C TYR A 40 22.49 -8.64 -19.31
N PHE A 41 21.68 -7.73 -18.76
CA PHE A 41 20.55 -7.14 -19.46
C PHE A 41 20.87 -5.85 -20.22
N SER A 42 22.15 -5.44 -20.29
CA SER A 42 22.53 -4.17 -20.91
C SER A 42 22.09 -4.05 -22.37
N ASP A 43 22.25 -5.12 -23.14
CA ASP A 43 21.98 -5.16 -24.59
C ASP A 43 20.49 -5.19 -24.93
N VAL A 44 19.65 -5.56 -23.96
CA VAL A 44 18.20 -5.69 -24.16
C VAL A 44 17.38 -4.54 -23.57
N LYS A 45 18.03 -3.49 -23.08
CA LYS A 45 17.34 -2.32 -22.47
C LYS A 45 16.28 -1.69 -23.38
N ASN A 46 16.60 -1.57 -24.68
CA ASN A 46 15.65 -1.05 -25.66
C ASN A 46 14.43 -1.95 -25.84
N LEU A 47 14.64 -3.27 -25.82
CA LEU A 47 13.55 -4.25 -25.88
C LEU A 47 12.69 -4.20 -24.60
N GLN A 48 13.34 -4.11 -23.43
CA GLN A 48 12.62 -3.95 -22.15
C GLN A 48 11.74 -2.69 -22.16
N LYS A 49 12.29 -1.56 -22.62
CA LYS A 49 11.53 -0.31 -22.74
C LYS A 49 10.36 -0.47 -23.70
N LYS A 50 10.57 -1.07 -24.86
CA LYS A 50 9.50 -1.31 -25.85
C LYS A 50 8.37 -2.16 -25.27
N ILE A 51 8.70 -3.25 -24.60
CA ILE A 51 7.72 -4.14 -23.94
C ILE A 51 6.98 -3.38 -22.85
N PHE A 52 7.69 -2.63 -22.00
CA PHE A 52 7.07 -1.81 -20.95
C PHE A 52 6.07 -0.80 -21.52
N ASP A 53 6.49 -0.05 -22.56
CA ASP A 53 5.63 0.97 -23.18
C ASP A 53 4.40 0.33 -23.84
N GLU A 54 4.58 -0.83 -24.48
CA GLU A 54 3.48 -1.58 -25.08
C GLU A 54 2.47 -2.06 -24.03
N VAL A 55 2.93 -2.68 -22.96
CA VAL A 55 2.06 -3.14 -21.86
C VAL A 55 1.33 -1.96 -21.23
N LYS A 56 2.07 -0.87 -20.92
CA LYS A 56 1.51 0.33 -20.33
C LYS A 56 0.44 0.98 -21.22
N SER A 57 0.63 0.98 -22.53
CA SER A 57 -0.33 1.56 -23.47
C SER A 57 -1.67 0.84 -23.53
N LYS A 58 -1.72 -0.42 -23.09
CA LYS A 58 -2.94 -1.24 -23.02
C LYS A 58 -3.71 -1.07 -21.71
N ILE A 59 -3.11 -0.40 -20.71
CA ILE A 59 -3.74 -0.15 -19.41
C ILE A 59 -4.61 1.11 -19.53
N LYS A 60 -5.88 0.99 -19.16
CA LYS A 60 -6.77 2.14 -19.02
C LYS A 60 -6.39 2.90 -17.75
N LEU A 61 -5.74 4.05 -17.91
CA LEU A 61 -5.21 4.83 -16.81
C LEU A 61 -6.31 5.56 -16.01
N ASP A 62 -7.35 6.04 -16.72
CA ASP A 62 -8.54 6.64 -16.12
C ASP A 62 -9.65 5.59 -16.09
N ASP A 63 -9.88 4.99 -14.91
CA ASP A 63 -10.86 3.93 -14.78
C ASP A 63 -11.67 4.03 -13.50
N THR A 64 -12.91 3.54 -13.58
CA THR A 64 -13.84 3.52 -12.45
C THR A 64 -14.43 2.13 -12.32
N SER A 65 -14.33 1.55 -11.14
CA SER A 65 -14.92 0.23 -10.86
C SER A 65 -16.46 0.28 -10.88
N LEU A 66 -17.08 -0.88 -10.97
CA LEU A 66 -18.52 -0.99 -10.73
C LEU A 66 -18.83 -0.57 -9.28
N LYS A 67 -20.00 0.06 -9.12
CA LYS A 67 -20.53 0.38 -7.79
C LYS A 67 -21.11 -0.87 -7.14
N PHE A 68 -20.74 -1.15 -5.91
CA PHE A 68 -21.38 -2.19 -5.10
C PHE A 68 -22.07 -1.58 -3.89
N LYS A 69 -23.16 -2.20 -3.48
CA LYS A 69 -23.98 -1.75 -2.35
C LYS A 69 -23.51 -2.45 -1.09
N ASP A 70 -23.25 -1.68 -0.04
CA ASP A 70 -23.11 -2.17 1.31
C ASP A 70 -23.87 -1.26 2.28
N LYS A 71 -24.79 -1.83 3.06
CA LYS A 71 -25.68 -1.11 4.00
C LYS A 71 -26.40 0.05 3.32
N LYS A 72 -26.10 1.29 3.73
CA LYS A 72 -26.73 2.51 3.21
C LYS A 72 -25.87 3.26 2.18
N TYR A 73 -24.72 2.69 1.77
CA TYR A 73 -23.84 3.30 0.80
C TYR A 73 -23.67 2.44 -0.45
N PHE A 74 -23.41 3.12 -1.57
CA PHE A 74 -22.67 2.57 -2.70
C PHE A 74 -21.19 2.87 -2.53
N TYR A 75 -20.34 1.91 -2.86
CA TYR A 75 -18.89 2.02 -2.84
C TYR A 75 -18.30 1.72 -4.21
N TRP A 76 -17.27 2.45 -4.60
CA TRP A 76 -16.48 2.18 -5.81
C TRP A 76 -15.08 2.75 -5.69
N SER A 77 -14.22 2.40 -6.64
CA SER A 77 -12.88 2.96 -6.77
C SER A 77 -12.71 3.70 -8.08
N LYS A 78 -11.84 4.69 -8.09
CA LYS A 78 -11.43 5.42 -9.28
C LYS A 78 -9.90 5.51 -9.31
N THR A 79 -9.31 5.26 -10.50
CA THR A 79 -7.92 5.59 -10.81
C THR A 79 -7.90 6.78 -11.75
N GLU A 80 -6.87 7.62 -11.65
CA GLU A 80 -6.70 8.80 -12.50
C GLU A 80 -5.38 8.70 -13.27
N ALA A 81 -5.34 9.17 -14.50
CA ALA A 81 -4.19 9.03 -15.40
C ALA A 81 -2.89 9.61 -14.83
N GLN A 82 -2.99 10.60 -13.96
CA GLN A 82 -1.84 11.25 -13.30
C GLN A 82 -1.55 10.68 -11.92
N GLY A 83 -2.39 9.76 -11.42
CA GLY A 83 -2.24 9.11 -10.12
C GLY A 83 -1.53 7.77 -10.22
N ASN A 84 -0.92 7.35 -9.12
CA ASN A 84 -0.37 6.00 -8.96
C ASN A 84 -1.22 5.14 -8.03
N TYR A 85 -2.08 5.76 -7.22
CA TYR A 85 -2.91 5.09 -6.21
C TYR A 85 -4.37 5.48 -6.38
N GLY A 86 -5.24 4.49 -6.22
CA GLY A 86 -6.67 4.70 -6.43
C GLY A 86 -7.33 5.49 -5.31
N LYS A 87 -8.41 6.17 -5.68
CA LYS A 87 -9.37 6.78 -4.76
C LYS A 87 -10.45 5.77 -4.40
N ARG A 88 -10.93 5.81 -3.16
CA ARG A 88 -12.08 5.05 -2.67
C ARG A 88 -13.21 6.01 -2.39
N ILE A 89 -14.34 5.77 -3.01
CA ILE A 89 -15.46 6.68 -3.04
C ILE A 89 -16.70 5.96 -2.51
N ARG A 90 -17.53 6.69 -1.78
CA ARG A 90 -18.84 6.21 -1.36
C ARG A 90 -19.92 7.27 -1.55
N GLN A 91 -21.15 6.85 -1.65
CA GLN A 91 -22.31 7.72 -1.74
C GLN A 91 -23.50 7.07 -1.03
N ILE A 92 -24.22 7.84 -0.26
CA ILE A 92 -25.46 7.36 0.36
C ILE A 92 -26.49 7.01 -0.72
N ILE A 93 -27.19 5.89 -0.54
CA ILE A 93 -28.05 5.30 -1.59
C ILE A 93 -29.24 6.20 -1.95
N ASP A 94 -29.80 6.91 -0.98
CA ASP A 94 -30.93 7.81 -1.19
C ASP A 94 -30.57 9.13 -1.92
N GLY A 95 -29.29 9.32 -2.22
CA GLY A 95 -28.81 10.53 -2.93
C GLY A 95 -28.87 11.82 -2.09
N SER A 96 -29.15 11.73 -0.78
CA SER A 96 -29.29 12.90 0.10
C SER A 96 -27.98 13.68 0.30
N LYS A 97 -26.84 13.05 -0.05
CA LYS A 97 -25.51 13.69 0.00
C LYS A 97 -24.74 13.41 -1.29
N PRO A 98 -23.84 14.33 -1.68
CA PRO A 98 -22.92 14.06 -2.79
C PRO A 98 -21.99 12.89 -2.49
N GLU A 99 -21.31 12.40 -3.52
CA GLU A 99 -20.24 11.41 -3.37
C GLU A 99 -19.12 11.94 -2.48
N GLU A 100 -18.52 11.04 -1.72
CA GLU A 100 -17.45 11.33 -0.75
C GLU A 100 -16.23 10.46 -1.08
N ILE A 101 -15.08 11.07 -1.27
CA ILE A 101 -13.80 10.36 -1.31
C ILE A 101 -13.38 10.10 0.14
N TYR A 102 -13.57 8.86 0.60
CA TYR A 102 -13.22 8.50 1.98
C TYR A 102 -11.77 8.02 2.13
N PHE A 103 -11.09 7.75 1.01
CA PHE A 103 -9.65 7.47 0.98
C PHE A 103 -9.07 7.85 -0.38
N ASP A 104 -7.98 8.61 -0.36
CA ASP A 104 -7.21 9.01 -1.54
C ASP A 104 -5.76 8.55 -1.34
N GLY A 105 -5.34 7.55 -2.11
CA GLY A 105 -4.02 6.93 -1.96
C GLY A 105 -2.87 7.85 -2.35
N ASP A 106 -3.02 8.67 -3.38
CA ASP A 106 -2.00 9.64 -3.79
C ASP A 106 -1.83 10.76 -2.75
N LEU A 107 -2.94 11.21 -2.17
CA LEU A 107 -2.91 12.20 -1.10
C LEU A 107 -2.24 11.63 0.16
N GLU A 108 -2.55 10.38 0.53
CA GLU A 108 -1.93 9.73 1.69
C GLU A 108 -0.43 9.53 1.47
N LYS A 109 -0.01 9.05 0.29
CA LYS A 109 1.43 8.97 -0.04
C LYS A 109 2.12 10.31 0.11
N LYS A 110 1.51 11.37 -0.43
CA LYS A 110 2.06 12.73 -0.34
C LYS A 110 2.20 13.22 1.11
N LYS A 111 1.20 12.93 1.95
CA LYS A 111 1.24 13.31 3.39
C LYS A 111 2.39 12.64 4.14
N HIS A 112 2.69 11.39 3.82
CA HIS A 112 3.75 10.65 4.48
C HIS A 112 5.14 10.93 3.91
N GLY A 113 5.25 11.43 2.68
CA GLY A 113 6.53 11.78 2.04
C GLY A 113 7.49 10.59 1.84
N SER A 114 6.99 9.35 1.89
CA SER A 114 7.80 8.14 1.78
C SER A 114 8.10 7.78 0.32
N GLU A 115 9.25 7.16 0.07
CA GLU A 115 9.58 6.63 -1.25
C GLU A 115 8.69 5.43 -1.60
N TYR A 116 8.49 4.54 -0.65
CA TYR A 116 7.61 3.38 -0.76
C TYR A 116 6.25 3.68 -0.13
N PHE A 117 5.18 3.14 -0.73
CA PHE A 117 3.82 3.25 -0.20
C PHE A 117 3.05 1.98 -0.53
N GLY A 118 2.85 1.14 0.46
CA GLY A 118 2.03 -0.07 0.41
C GLY A 118 0.74 0.14 1.19
N LEU A 119 -0.40 -0.02 0.51
CA LEU A 119 -1.71 -0.02 1.15
C LEU A 119 -2.07 -1.47 1.51
N GLY A 120 -2.30 -1.75 2.78
CA GLY A 120 -2.79 -3.03 3.25
C GLY A 120 -4.32 -3.10 3.25
N THR A 121 -4.94 -2.89 4.39
CA THR A 121 -6.40 -2.95 4.51
C THR A 121 -7.07 -1.59 4.37
N LEU A 122 -8.32 -1.61 3.93
CA LEU A 122 -9.29 -0.53 4.03
C LEU A 122 -10.60 -1.13 4.55
N SER A 123 -10.90 -0.93 5.81
CA SER A 123 -12.05 -1.53 6.49
C SER A 123 -12.93 -0.45 7.12
N VAL A 124 -14.12 -0.26 6.57
CA VAL A 124 -15.11 0.66 7.11
C VAL A 124 -15.85 -0.01 8.27
N SER A 125 -16.02 0.72 9.37
CA SER A 125 -16.70 0.20 10.56
C SER A 125 -18.18 -0.14 10.29
N PRO A 126 -18.82 -1.02 11.09
CA PRO A 126 -20.24 -1.32 10.97
C PRO A 126 -21.16 -0.10 11.03
N SER A 127 -20.74 0.97 11.74
CA SER A 127 -21.48 2.24 11.82
C SER A 127 -21.28 3.18 10.64
N ASP A 128 -20.40 2.85 9.70
CA ASP A 128 -19.97 3.69 8.57
C ASP A 128 -19.25 5.01 8.98
N LYS A 129 -18.86 5.14 10.25
CA LYS A 129 -18.26 6.37 10.79
C LYS A 129 -16.74 6.36 10.83
N PHE A 130 -16.12 5.18 10.86
CA PHE A 130 -14.69 5.03 10.95
C PHE A 130 -14.14 4.19 9.81
N LEU A 131 -12.92 4.50 9.41
CA LEU A 131 -12.11 3.72 8.49
C LEU A 131 -10.85 3.24 9.22
N ALA A 132 -10.65 1.95 9.36
CA ALA A 132 -9.34 1.40 9.66
C ALA A 132 -8.60 1.17 8.34
N TYR A 133 -7.38 1.70 8.23
CA TYR A 133 -6.54 1.49 7.08
C TYR A 133 -5.08 1.28 7.51
N SER A 134 -4.34 0.52 6.74
CA SER A 134 -2.96 0.20 7.09
C SER A 134 -1.99 0.54 5.96
N LEU A 135 -0.83 1.06 6.34
CA LEU A 135 0.22 1.45 5.43
C LEU A 135 1.55 0.79 5.80
N ASP A 136 2.26 0.27 4.80
CA ASP A 136 3.69 0.03 4.86
C ASP A 136 4.39 1.15 4.08
N LEU A 137 5.26 1.88 4.75
CA LEU A 137 5.97 3.02 4.19
C LEU A 137 7.45 2.72 3.89
N LYS A 138 7.87 1.46 4.04
CA LYS A 138 9.26 1.02 3.91
C LYS A 138 9.45 -0.15 2.93
N GLY A 139 8.38 -0.88 2.58
CA GLY A 139 8.47 -2.14 1.85
C GLY A 139 8.87 -3.32 2.74
N SER A 140 8.59 -3.20 4.03
CA SER A 140 8.99 -4.18 5.06
C SER A 140 7.93 -5.24 5.32
N GLU A 141 6.72 -5.08 4.76
CA GLU A 141 5.52 -5.86 5.09
C GLU A 141 5.08 -5.72 6.57
N TYR A 142 5.71 -4.81 7.32
CA TYR A 142 5.22 -4.36 8.61
C TYR A 142 4.39 -3.11 8.44
N TYR A 143 3.10 -3.26 8.69
CA TYR A 143 2.12 -2.20 8.52
C TYR A 143 1.86 -1.45 9.80
N THR A 144 1.52 -0.18 9.63
CA THR A 144 0.91 0.64 10.69
C THR A 144 -0.56 0.82 10.40
N ILE A 145 -1.43 0.47 11.34
CA ILE A 145 -2.88 0.67 11.24
C ILE A 145 -3.21 2.05 11.79
N TYR A 146 -4.00 2.79 11.03
CA TYR A 146 -4.58 4.09 11.37
C TYR A 146 -6.10 3.97 11.42
N VAL A 147 -6.73 4.80 12.24
CA VAL A 147 -8.17 4.95 12.26
C VAL A 147 -8.53 6.38 11.86
N ARG A 148 -9.41 6.52 10.87
CA ARG A 148 -9.94 7.80 10.41
C ARG A 148 -11.40 7.93 10.81
N ASN A 149 -11.74 9.03 11.44
CA ASN A 149 -13.12 9.44 11.62
C ASN A 149 -13.61 10.04 10.30
N LEU A 150 -14.57 9.39 9.65
CA LEU A 150 -15.06 9.78 8.33
C LEU A 150 -16.02 10.97 8.39
N GLU A 151 -16.69 11.20 9.50
CA GLU A 151 -17.57 12.38 9.65
C GLU A 151 -16.77 13.67 9.80
N LYS A 152 -15.62 13.61 10.46
CA LYS A 152 -14.72 14.74 10.68
C LYS A 152 -13.59 14.82 9.67
N ASN A 153 -13.35 13.75 8.92
CA ASN A 153 -12.23 13.57 8.00
C ASN A 153 -10.85 13.78 8.66
N ILE A 154 -10.68 13.30 9.88
CA ILE A 154 -9.42 13.36 10.64
C ILE A 154 -9.02 11.97 11.12
N ASN A 155 -7.72 11.72 11.20
CA ASN A 155 -7.21 10.52 11.84
C ASN A 155 -7.28 10.65 13.36
N GLU A 156 -7.61 9.56 14.03
CA GLU A 156 -7.41 9.43 15.47
C GLU A 156 -5.92 9.50 15.79
N ILE A 157 -5.59 9.90 17.01
CA ILE A 157 -4.19 10.09 17.44
C ILE A 157 -3.48 8.75 17.55
N GLU A 158 -4.19 7.72 18.04
CA GLU A 158 -3.63 6.39 18.23
C GLU A 158 -3.45 5.65 16.91
N LYS A 159 -2.31 4.96 16.79
CA LYS A 159 -1.97 4.08 15.67
C LYS A 159 -1.38 2.79 16.22
N ILE A 160 -1.52 1.69 15.49
CA ILE A 160 -0.97 0.38 15.88
C ILE A 160 0.13 0.03 14.89
N GLU A 161 1.35 -0.05 15.36
CA GLU A 161 2.54 -0.34 14.55
C GLU A 161 2.91 -1.82 14.57
N ASN A 162 3.71 -2.23 13.60
CA ASN A 162 4.27 -3.59 13.47
C ASN A 162 3.20 -4.68 13.37
N THR A 163 2.17 -4.43 12.58
CA THR A 163 1.08 -5.37 12.32
C THR A 163 1.23 -6.08 10.98
N SER A 164 0.41 -7.10 10.73
CA SER A 164 0.27 -7.74 9.41
C SER A 164 -0.53 -6.90 8.41
N GLY A 165 -1.11 -5.78 8.84
CA GLY A 165 -1.88 -4.88 8.01
C GLY A 165 -3.38 -5.19 7.90
N SER A 166 -3.87 -6.27 8.51
CA SER A 166 -5.29 -6.61 8.51
C SER A 166 -6.04 -5.91 9.64
N ALA A 167 -7.30 -5.56 9.40
CA ALA A 167 -8.19 -5.04 10.43
C ALA A 167 -9.64 -5.44 10.14
N THR A 168 -10.25 -6.16 11.06
CA THR A 168 -11.67 -6.57 11.01
C THR A 168 -12.40 -5.96 12.21
N TRP A 169 -13.38 -5.10 11.94
CA TRP A 169 -14.14 -4.44 12.99
C TRP A 169 -15.05 -5.38 13.77
N SER A 170 -15.11 -5.19 15.08
CA SER A 170 -16.17 -5.73 15.91
C SER A 170 -17.52 -5.08 15.58
N LEU A 171 -18.62 -5.80 15.77
CA LEU A 171 -19.97 -5.29 15.46
C LEU A 171 -20.38 -4.09 16.32
N ASP A 172 -19.80 -3.96 17.51
CA ASP A 172 -20.05 -2.84 18.42
C ASP A 172 -19.27 -1.56 18.09
N ASN A 173 -18.42 -1.59 17.07
CA ASN A 173 -17.55 -0.50 16.59
C ASN A 173 -16.50 0.00 17.60
N LYS A 174 -16.22 -0.76 18.65
CA LYS A 174 -15.30 -0.33 19.72
C LYS A 174 -13.90 -0.89 19.56
N SER A 175 -13.77 -1.97 18.80
CA SER A 175 -12.50 -2.66 18.58
C SER A 175 -12.42 -3.24 17.17
N PHE A 176 -11.21 -3.64 16.76
CA PHE A 176 -10.97 -4.46 15.58
C PHE A 176 -9.82 -5.45 15.88
N PHE A 177 -9.75 -6.51 15.08
CA PHE A 177 -8.79 -7.61 15.18
C PHE A 177 -7.94 -7.70 13.94
#